data_3df706e542c31585e7b811327ebc2cbf
#
_entry.id   3df706e542c31585e7b811327ebc2cbf
#
_cell.length_a   1.000
_cell.length_b   1.000
_cell.length_c   1.000
_cell.angle_alpha   90.00
_cell.angle_beta   90.00
_cell.angle_gamma   90.00
#
_symmetry.space_group_name_H-M   'P 1'
#
loop_
_entity.id
_entity.type
_entity.pdbx_description
1 polymer ?
#
loop_
_entity_poly.entity_id
_entity_poly.type
_entity_poly.pdbx_seq_one_letter_code
_entity_poly.pdbx_strand_id
1 'polypeptide(L)'
;ANVILKGRTLDESQSFVKEKIKEEGLTLIHPYDNHNVILGQGTIGIEFLESIPDLDCLIIPIGGGGLISGIAIAAKSINPKIKIYGIQTKKFPAMYNLLKNKQLNITGDTIADGIAVKIPGEITGSIIRNYVDDIILVNEFEIEKAISSLFENDRVVSEGAGAVGVAAIMKSPDLFQGLNTGTVICGGNIDAR
;
A
#
# COMPACT_ATOMS: atom_id res chain seq x y z
N ALA A 1 -21.02 -15.85 5.87
CA ALA A 1 -20.12 -15.28 6.88
C ALA A 1 -20.93 -14.53 7.93
N ASN A 2 -20.49 -14.56 9.17
CA ASN A 2 -21.05 -13.73 10.24
C ASN A 2 -20.28 -12.40 10.23
N VAL A 3 -20.99 -11.29 9.99
CA VAL A 3 -20.38 -9.94 9.94
C VAL A 3 -20.69 -9.24 11.26
N ILE A 4 -19.65 -8.74 11.92
CA ILE A 4 -19.77 -7.97 13.17
C ILE A 4 -19.15 -6.60 12.93
N LEU A 5 -19.97 -5.55 12.96
CA LEU A 5 -19.50 -4.16 12.86
C LEU A 5 -19.23 -3.64 14.28
N LYS A 6 -17.96 -3.39 14.60
CA LYS A 6 -17.54 -2.89 15.92
C LYS A 6 -16.35 -1.95 15.79
N GLY A 7 -16.42 -0.84 16.56
CA GLY A 7 -15.40 0.21 16.53
C GLY A 7 -15.62 1.27 15.44
N ARG A 8 -15.08 2.47 15.67
CA ARG A 8 -15.05 3.59 14.71
C ARG A 8 -13.72 3.66 13.97
N THR A 9 -12.71 2.99 14.47
CA THR A 9 -11.34 2.95 13.92
C THR A 9 -10.88 1.50 13.80
N LEU A 10 -9.87 1.27 12.97
CA LEU A 10 -9.23 -0.04 12.84
C LEU A 10 -8.69 -0.55 14.21
N ASP A 11 -8.11 0.35 15.01
CA ASP A 11 -7.53 0.00 16.31
C ASP A 11 -8.60 -0.48 17.31
N GLU A 12 -9.78 0.17 17.33
CA GLU A 12 -10.92 -0.26 18.14
C GLU A 12 -11.46 -1.62 17.70
N SER A 13 -11.57 -1.83 16.38
CA SER A 13 -11.97 -3.12 15.81
C SER A 13 -10.98 -4.23 16.15
N GLN A 14 -9.68 -3.96 16.06
CA GLN A 14 -8.63 -4.92 16.42
C GLN A 14 -8.67 -5.30 17.91
N SER A 15 -8.94 -4.34 18.79
CA SER A 15 -9.07 -4.60 20.23
C SER A 15 -10.24 -5.57 20.51
N PHE A 16 -11.39 -5.32 19.91
CA PHE A 16 -12.55 -6.21 20.00
C PHE A 16 -12.25 -7.61 19.44
N VAL A 17 -11.57 -7.70 18.31
CA VAL A 17 -11.18 -8.99 17.71
C VAL A 17 -10.28 -9.80 18.62
N LYS A 18 -9.33 -9.16 19.31
CA LYS A 18 -8.44 -9.84 20.29
C LYS A 18 -9.21 -10.49 21.45
N GLU A 19 -10.25 -9.81 21.95
CA GLU A 19 -11.13 -10.37 22.99
C GLU A 19 -11.90 -11.57 22.43
N LYS A 20 -12.53 -11.42 21.27
CA LYS A 20 -13.34 -12.46 20.66
C LYS A 20 -12.55 -13.72 20.29
N ILE A 21 -11.31 -13.57 19.84
CA ILE A 21 -10.39 -14.69 19.60
C ILE A 21 -10.19 -15.53 20.87
N LYS A 22 -10.00 -14.88 22.02
CA LYS A 22 -9.80 -15.56 23.29
C LYS A 22 -11.06 -16.27 23.78
N GLU A 23 -12.22 -15.64 23.60
CA GLU A 23 -13.52 -16.18 24.03
C GLU A 23 -13.97 -17.38 23.19
N GLU A 24 -13.78 -17.33 21.88
CA GLU A 24 -14.33 -18.30 20.93
C GLU A 24 -13.27 -19.24 20.32
N GLY A 25 -12.00 -19.10 20.67
CA GLY A 25 -10.92 -19.94 20.14
C GLY A 25 -10.68 -19.74 18.63
N LEU A 26 -10.91 -18.53 18.12
CA LEU A 26 -10.79 -18.23 16.68
C LEU A 26 -9.33 -18.04 16.25
N THR A 27 -9.06 -18.26 14.96
CA THR A 27 -7.77 -17.94 14.37
C THR A 27 -7.81 -16.56 13.70
N LEU A 28 -6.89 -15.67 14.10
CA LEU A 28 -6.76 -14.35 13.48
C LEU A 28 -6.08 -14.46 12.10
N ILE A 29 -6.76 -13.98 11.08
CA ILE A 29 -6.13 -13.65 9.81
C ILE A 29 -5.87 -12.14 9.80
N HIS A 30 -4.63 -11.74 10.11
CA HIS A 30 -4.27 -10.32 10.16
C HIS A 30 -4.25 -9.72 8.75
N PRO A 31 -4.82 -8.52 8.50
CA PRO A 31 -4.98 -7.99 7.14
C PRO A 31 -3.67 -7.67 6.41
N TYR A 32 -2.55 -7.50 7.09
CA TYR A 32 -1.26 -7.19 6.47
C TYR A 32 -0.04 -7.77 7.22
N ASP A 33 -0.06 -7.84 8.56
CA ASP A 33 1.11 -8.21 9.36
C ASP A 33 1.10 -9.70 9.71
N ASN A 34 1.11 -10.53 8.67
CA ASN A 34 1.10 -11.99 8.77
C ASN A 34 1.89 -12.59 7.60
N HIS A 35 2.79 -13.54 7.87
CA HIS A 35 3.65 -14.14 6.86
C HIS A 35 2.88 -14.76 5.69
N ASN A 36 1.78 -15.48 5.94
CA ASN A 36 0.99 -16.11 4.88
C ASN A 36 0.27 -15.07 4.02
N VAL A 37 -0.21 -13.98 4.61
CA VAL A 37 -0.80 -12.86 3.87
C VAL A 37 0.26 -12.20 2.99
N ILE A 38 1.44 -11.91 3.54
CA ILE A 38 2.57 -11.32 2.80
C ILE A 38 2.99 -12.23 1.63
N LEU A 39 3.10 -13.55 1.85
CA LEU A 39 3.41 -14.52 0.79
C LEU A 39 2.37 -14.49 -0.33
N GLY A 40 1.07 -14.44 0.01
CA GLY A 40 0.01 -14.29 -0.97
C GLY A 40 0.14 -13.03 -1.83
N GLN A 41 0.54 -11.90 -1.24
CA GLN A 41 0.78 -10.66 -1.98
C GLN A 41 2.01 -10.73 -2.91
N GLY A 42 2.95 -11.62 -2.62
CA GLY A 42 4.13 -11.87 -3.44
C GLY A 42 3.82 -12.36 -4.85
N THR A 43 2.67 -13.02 -5.05
CA THR A 43 2.23 -13.50 -6.37
C THR A 43 2.13 -12.37 -7.39
N ILE A 44 1.71 -11.17 -6.95
CA ILE A 44 1.64 -9.98 -7.81
C ILE A 44 3.03 -9.59 -8.33
N GLY A 45 4.06 -9.67 -7.48
CA GLY A 45 5.44 -9.39 -7.88
C GLY A 45 5.97 -10.38 -8.91
N ILE A 46 5.59 -11.66 -8.78
CA ILE A 46 5.90 -12.70 -9.77
C ILE A 46 5.22 -12.40 -11.09
N GLU A 47 3.90 -12.16 -11.09
CA GLU A 47 3.11 -11.85 -12.29
C GLU A 47 3.64 -10.62 -13.04
N PHE A 48 4.08 -9.58 -12.32
CA PHE A 48 4.71 -8.40 -12.94
C PHE A 48 5.94 -8.78 -13.75
N LEU A 49 6.88 -9.52 -13.14
CA LEU A 49 8.17 -9.82 -13.79
C LEU A 49 8.07 -10.96 -14.82
N GLU A 50 7.07 -11.83 -14.72
CA GLU A 50 6.76 -12.78 -15.78
C GLU A 50 6.15 -12.10 -17.00
N SER A 51 5.28 -11.09 -16.79
CA SER A 51 4.61 -10.37 -17.87
C SER A 51 5.50 -9.31 -18.52
N ILE A 52 6.34 -8.64 -17.72
CA ILE A 52 7.20 -7.52 -18.14
C ILE A 52 8.59 -7.73 -17.51
N PRO A 53 9.45 -8.59 -18.12
CA PRO A 53 10.76 -8.95 -17.53
C PRO A 53 11.77 -7.81 -17.43
N ASP A 54 11.59 -6.74 -18.20
CA ASP A 54 12.45 -5.57 -18.28
C ASP A 54 11.97 -4.37 -17.43
N LEU A 55 11.15 -4.63 -16.40
CA LEU A 55 10.77 -3.60 -15.43
C LEU A 55 11.98 -3.05 -14.67
N ASP A 56 12.10 -1.73 -14.66
CA ASP A 56 13.13 -1.00 -13.91
C ASP A 56 12.68 -0.73 -12.47
N CYS A 57 11.38 -0.43 -12.28
CA CYS A 57 10.85 -0.16 -10.95
C CYS A 57 9.36 -0.52 -10.79
N LEU A 58 8.99 -0.74 -9.52
CA LEU A 58 7.62 -0.92 -9.06
C LEU A 58 7.25 0.16 -8.05
N ILE A 59 6.05 0.71 -8.20
CA ILE A 59 5.50 1.77 -7.35
C ILE A 59 4.25 1.22 -6.66
N ILE A 60 4.30 1.00 -5.35
CA ILE A 60 3.32 0.21 -4.62
C ILE A 60 2.71 1.00 -3.46
N PRO A 61 1.38 1.04 -3.31
CA PRO A 61 0.70 1.64 -2.16
C PRO A 61 1.12 1.01 -0.83
N ILE A 62 1.24 1.82 0.22
CA ILE A 62 1.51 1.36 1.58
C ILE A 62 0.41 1.83 2.53
N GLY A 63 -0.41 0.90 3.02
CA GLY A 63 -1.16 1.04 4.26
C GLY A 63 -0.37 0.42 5.41
N GLY A 64 -0.75 -0.80 5.83
CA GLY A 64 -0.01 -1.59 6.82
C GLY A 64 1.25 -2.30 6.30
N GLY A 65 1.48 -2.30 4.99
CA GLY A 65 2.71 -2.78 4.36
C GLY A 65 2.67 -4.20 3.81
N GLY A 66 1.56 -4.93 3.93
CA GLY A 66 1.47 -6.33 3.47
C GLY A 66 1.70 -6.49 1.96
N LEU A 67 1.03 -5.67 1.15
CA LEU A 67 1.13 -5.69 -0.31
C LEU A 67 2.56 -5.48 -0.79
N ILE A 68 3.16 -4.36 -0.41
CA ILE A 68 4.53 -4.02 -0.85
C ILE A 68 5.57 -4.99 -0.32
N SER A 69 5.37 -5.54 0.89
CA SER A 69 6.30 -6.53 1.48
C SER A 69 6.37 -7.80 0.63
N GLY A 70 5.23 -8.35 0.24
CA GLY A 70 5.17 -9.52 -0.62
C GLY A 70 5.75 -9.27 -1.99
N ILE A 71 5.32 -8.18 -2.64
CA ILE A 71 5.81 -7.78 -3.97
C ILE A 71 7.33 -7.56 -3.96
N ALA A 72 7.84 -6.83 -2.95
CA ALA A 72 9.27 -6.50 -2.88
C ALA A 72 10.15 -7.74 -2.71
N ILE A 73 9.77 -8.69 -1.84
CA ILE A 73 10.49 -9.96 -1.69
C ILE A 73 10.51 -10.72 -3.00
N ALA A 74 9.35 -10.91 -3.63
CA ALA A 74 9.23 -11.66 -4.86
C ALA A 74 10.01 -11.01 -6.01
N ALA A 75 9.80 -9.71 -6.23
CA ALA A 75 10.45 -8.97 -7.31
C ALA A 75 11.96 -8.92 -7.15
N LYS A 76 12.48 -8.63 -5.95
CA LYS A 76 13.93 -8.61 -5.68
C LYS A 76 14.58 -10.00 -5.73
N SER A 77 13.80 -11.07 -5.50
CA SER A 77 14.30 -12.44 -5.67
C SER A 77 14.51 -12.81 -7.15
N ILE A 78 13.69 -12.26 -8.04
CA ILE A 78 13.78 -12.49 -9.49
C ILE A 78 14.78 -11.51 -10.12
N ASN A 79 14.62 -10.20 -9.83
CA ASN A 79 15.51 -9.15 -10.29
C ASN A 79 16.04 -8.32 -9.11
N PRO A 80 17.24 -8.62 -8.57
CA PRO A 80 17.80 -7.89 -7.43
C PRO A 80 18.04 -6.39 -7.68
N LYS A 81 18.08 -5.96 -8.95
CA LYS A 81 18.32 -4.55 -9.32
C LYS A 81 17.04 -3.71 -9.42
N ILE A 82 15.86 -4.36 -9.47
CA ILE A 82 14.60 -3.64 -9.58
C ILE A 82 14.44 -2.66 -8.43
N LYS A 83 13.98 -1.44 -8.71
CA LYS A 83 13.69 -0.45 -7.69
C LYS A 83 12.26 -0.59 -7.18
N ILE A 84 12.08 -0.51 -5.87
CA ILE A 84 10.76 -0.60 -5.23
C ILE A 84 10.50 0.69 -4.48
N TYR A 85 9.48 1.43 -4.93
CA TYR A 85 9.01 2.67 -4.30
C TYR A 85 7.68 2.44 -3.60
N GLY A 86 7.63 2.76 -2.30
CA GLY A 86 6.40 2.73 -1.54
C GLY A 86 5.69 4.09 -1.58
N ILE A 87 4.35 4.09 -1.63
CA ILE A 87 3.59 5.34 -1.63
C ILE A 87 2.65 5.39 -0.44
N GLN A 88 2.71 6.50 0.31
CA GLN A 88 1.75 6.81 1.37
C GLN A 88 1.10 8.18 1.15
N THR A 89 -0.11 8.35 1.69
CA THR A 89 -0.68 9.70 1.80
C THR A 89 0.05 10.51 2.88
N LYS A 90 0.24 11.81 2.64
CA LYS A 90 0.82 12.73 3.64
C LYS A 90 0.03 12.75 4.94
N LYS A 91 -1.26 12.41 4.90
CA LYS A 91 -2.12 12.37 6.09
C LYS A 91 -1.88 11.15 6.98
N PHE A 92 -1.38 10.04 6.43
CA PHE A 92 -1.08 8.80 7.15
C PHE A 92 0.34 8.30 6.84
N PRO A 93 1.40 9.03 7.24
CA PRO A 93 2.78 8.72 6.90
C PRO A 93 3.44 7.74 7.89
N ALA A 94 2.70 6.77 8.42
CA ALA A 94 3.16 5.94 9.53
C ALA A 94 4.42 5.12 9.21
N MET A 95 4.45 4.44 8.05
CA MET A 95 5.61 3.67 7.60
C MET A 95 6.77 4.59 7.18
N TYR A 96 6.49 5.72 6.54
CA TYR A 96 7.49 6.74 6.24
C TYR A 96 8.18 7.23 7.51
N ASN A 97 7.41 7.54 8.56
CA ASN A 97 7.93 7.97 9.87
C ASN A 97 8.87 6.89 10.46
N LEU A 98 8.44 5.63 10.43
CA LEU A 98 9.22 4.51 10.95
C LEU A 98 10.56 4.37 10.22
N LEU A 99 10.57 4.44 8.89
CA LEU A 99 11.78 4.21 8.09
C LEU A 99 12.72 5.39 8.05
N LYS A 100 12.18 6.61 7.99
CA LYS A 100 12.96 7.84 7.89
C LYS A 100 13.27 8.47 9.25
N ASN A 101 12.87 7.82 10.35
CA ASN A 101 12.98 8.35 11.72
C ASN A 101 12.42 9.77 11.82
N LYS A 102 11.21 9.97 11.29
CA LYS A 102 10.46 11.24 11.30
C LYS A 102 9.27 11.16 12.24
N GLN A 103 8.65 12.29 12.54
CA GLN A 103 7.47 12.41 13.39
C GLN A 103 6.43 13.32 12.73
N LEU A 104 6.09 13.02 11.47
CA LEU A 104 5.00 13.71 10.80
C LEU A 104 3.67 13.29 11.44
N ASN A 105 2.80 14.26 11.68
CA ASN A 105 1.51 14.01 12.31
C ASN A 105 0.56 13.26 11.37
N ILE A 106 -0.23 12.37 11.95
CA ILE A 106 -1.40 11.81 11.30
C ILE A 106 -2.52 12.83 11.40
N THR A 107 -3.13 13.22 10.27
CA THR A 107 -4.08 14.34 10.23
C THR A 107 -5.33 14.01 9.42
N GLY A 108 -6.49 14.13 10.08
CA GLY A 108 -7.81 14.12 9.44
C GLY A 108 -8.14 12.85 8.64
N ASP A 109 -9.06 13.01 7.68
CA ASP A 109 -9.50 11.96 6.78
C ASP A 109 -8.78 12.06 5.44
N THR A 110 -8.67 10.93 4.73
CA THR A 110 -8.07 10.86 3.39
C THR A 110 -9.03 10.17 2.42
N ILE A 111 -8.99 10.55 1.14
CA ILE A 111 -9.70 9.84 0.08
C ILE A 111 -9.06 8.48 -0.24
N ALA A 112 -7.83 8.25 0.20
CA ALA A 112 -7.12 6.98 0.12
C ALA A 112 -7.31 6.16 1.41
N ASP A 113 -8.56 5.91 1.80
CA ASP A 113 -8.95 5.23 3.04
C ASP A 113 -8.39 3.81 3.15
N GLY A 114 -8.26 3.08 2.04
CA GLY A 114 -7.64 1.76 1.98
C GLY A 114 -6.17 1.72 2.46
N ILE A 115 -5.49 2.88 2.53
CA ILE A 115 -4.13 3.00 3.08
C ILE A 115 -4.04 3.91 4.31
N ALA A 116 -5.16 4.27 4.92
CA ALA A 116 -5.24 5.12 6.12
C ALA A 116 -4.85 4.37 7.41
N VAL A 117 -3.66 3.80 7.44
CA VAL A 117 -3.15 3.00 8.57
C VAL A 117 -2.28 3.85 9.48
N LYS A 118 -2.61 3.85 10.79
CA LYS A 118 -1.90 4.63 11.82
C LYS A 118 -0.69 3.91 12.39
N ILE A 119 -0.78 2.58 12.50
CA ILE A 119 0.25 1.74 13.12
C ILE A 119 0.83 0.82 12.06
N PRO A 120 2.13 0.97 11.72
CA PRO A 120 2.80 0.05 10.79
C PRO A 120 2.84 -1.37 11.38
N GLY A 121 2.87 -2.39 10.54
CA GLY A 121 3.14 -3.75 10.99
C GLY A 121 4.61 -3.92 11.42
N GLU A 122 4.88 -4.80 12.35
CA GLU A 122 6.24 -5.12 12.80
C GLU A 122 6.98 -5.94 11.75
N ILE A 123 6.35 -7.01 11.25
CA ILE A 123 6.89 -7.88 10.21
C ILE A 123 7.09 -7.09 8.92
N THR A 124 6.03 -6.39 8.48
CA THR A 124 6.06 -5.59 7.25
C THR A 124 7.06 -4.45 7.34
N GLY A 125 7.17 -3.76 8.48
CA GLY A 125 8.15 -2.71 8.71
C GLY A 125 9.60 -3.20 8.58
N SER A 126 9.90 -4.41 9.08
CA SER A 126 11.21 -5.04 8.92
C SER A 126 11.51 -5.37 7.44
N ILE A 127 10.54 -5.95 6.73
CA ILE A 127 10.69 -6.29 5.31
C ILE A 127 10.89 -5.04 4.47
N ILE A 128 10.06 -4.02 4.65
CA ILE A 128 10.14 -2.76 3.89
C ILE A 128 11.49 -2.09 4.09
N ARG A 129 12.05 -2.09 5.31
CA ARG A 129 13.37 -1.55 5.59
C ARG A 129 14.47 -2.21 4.77
N ASN A 130 14.35 -3.50 4.47
CA ASN A 130 15.37 -4.27 3.78
C ASN A 130 15.20 -4.31 2.26
N TYR A 131 13.96 -4.18 1.76
CA TYR A 131 13.64 -4.45 0.35
C TYR A 131 13.09 -3.24 -0.41
N VAL A 132 12.63 -2.17 0.27
CA VAL A 132 12.06 -0.98 -0.37
C VAL A 132 13.12 0.12 -0.45
N ASP A 133 13.30 0.68 -1.64
CA ASP A 133 14.36 1.65 -1.90
C ASP A 133 14.00 3.04 -1.33
N ASP A 134 12.74 3.49 -1.46
CA ASP A 134 12.26 4.75 -0.87
C ASP A 134 10.74 4.77 -0.69
N ILE A 135 10.23 5.77 0.07
CA ILE A 135 8.79 6.04 0.23
C ILE A 135 8.49 7.47 -0.20
N ILE A 136 7.53 7.62 -1.11
CA ILE A 136 7.05 8.90 -1.62
C ILE A 136 5.72 9.24 -0.94
N LEU A 137 5.58 10.46 -0.45
CA LEU A 137 4.34 10.96 0.15
C LEU A 137 3.56 11.79 -0.88
N VAL A 138 2.29 11.44 -1.09
CA VAL A 138 1.35 12.18 -1.94
C VAL A 138 0.28 12.88 -1.09
N ASN A 139 -0.24 14.01 -1.57
CA ASN A 139 -1.35 14.73 -0.91
C ASN A 139 -2.68 14.43 -1.60
N GLU A 140 -3.80 14.87 -1.00
CA GLU A 140 -5.15 14.63 -1.49
C GLU A 140 -5.35 15.13 -2.93
N PHE A 141 -4.89 16.34 -3.25
CA PHE A 141 -5.02 16.91 -4.58
C PHE A 141 -4.26 16.11 -5.65
N GLU A 142 -3.06 15.60 -5.31
CA GLU A 142 -2.27 14.72 -6.19
C GLU A 142 -3.02 13.40 -6.45
N ILE A 143 -3.72 12.87 -5.43
CA ILE A 143 -4.52 11.64 -5.54
C ILE A 143 -5.77 11.87 -6.40
N GLU A 144 -6.51 12.97 -6.16
CA GLU A 144 -7.70 13.34 -6.95
C GLU A 144 -7.36 13.50 -8.44
N LYS A 145 -6.25 14.16 -8.74
CA LYS A 145 -5.74 14.27 -10.12
C LYS A 145 -5.44 12.93 -10.76
N ALA A 146 -4.86 12.00 -10.00
CA ALA A 146 -4.53 10.68 -10.50
C ALA A 146 -5.81 9.86 -10.78
N ILE A 147 -6.82 9.94 -9.91
CA ILE A 147 -8.13 9.30 -10.14
C ILE A 147 -8.75 9.83 -11.44
N SER A 148 -8.78 11.16 -11.60
CA SER A 148 -9.32 11.79 -12.81
C SER A 148 -8.55 11.36 -14.06
N SER A 149 -7.21 11.34 -14.00
CA SER A 149 -6.36 10.93 -15.11
C SER A 149 -6.61 9.47 -15.52
N LEU A 150 -6.68 8.54 -14.56
CA LEU A 150 -7.00 7.14 -14.82
C LEU A 150 -8.36 6.97 -15.49
N PHE A 151 -9.36 7.71 -15.02
CA PHE A 151 -10.69 7.67 -15.61
C PHE A 151 -10.72 8.26 -17.03
N GLU A 152 -10.12 9.44 -17.24
CA GLU A 152 -10.18 10.17 -18.50
C GLU A 152 -9.35 9.54 -19.60
N ASN A 153 -8.14 9.03 -19.27
CA ASN A 153 -7.20 8.54 -20.27
C ASN A 153 -7.30 7.01 -20.45
N ASP A 154 -7.42 6.26 -19.36
CA ASP A 154 -7.34 4.80 -19.37
C ASP A 154 -8.71 4.11 -19.20
N ARG A 155 -9.77 4.87 -18.89
CA ARG A 155 -11.12 4.36 -18.57
C ARG A 155 -11.12 3.41 -17.37
N VAL A 156 -10.21 3.60 -16.45
CA VAL A 156 -10.08 2.83 -15.22
C VAL A 156 -10.73 3.60 -14.07
N VAL A 157 -11.69 2.96 -13.39
CA VAL A 157 -12.26 3.47 -12.15
C VAL A 157 -11.38 2.99 -10.99
N SER A 158 -10.71 3.92 -10.31
CA SER A 158 -9.86 3.63 -9.17
C SER A 158 -10.36 4.35 -7.93
N GLU A 159 -10.31 3.70 -6.78
CA GLU A 159 -10.41 4.36 -5.47
C GLU A 159 -9.12 5.13 -5.16
N GLY A 160 -9.14 5.99 -4.12
CA GLY A 160 -7.98 6.81 -3.76
C GLY A 160 -6.72 6.01 -3.47
N ALA A 161 -6.83 4.89 -2.76
CA ALA A 161 -5.70 4.03 -2.44
C ALA A 161 -5.07 3.38 -3.69
N GLY A 162 -5.90 3.01 -4.68
CA GLY A 162 -5.43 2.45 -5.95
C GLY A 162 -4.73 3.47 -6.85
N ALA A 163 -5.06 4.76 -6.73
CA ALA A 163 -4.52 5.82 -7.58
C ALA A 163 -3.18 6.40 -7.10
N VAL A 164 -2.72 6.10 -5.87
CA VAL A 164 -1.54 6.78 -5.30
C VAL A 164 -0.25 6.50 -6.06
N GLY A 165 -0.13 5.35 -6.72
CA GLY A 165 1.03 5.03 -7.56
C GLY A 165 1.13 6.00 -8.75
N VAL A 166 0.03 6.22 -9.44
CA VAL A 166 -0.08 7.20 -10.54
C VAL A 166 0.14 8.63 -10.01
N ALA A 167 -0.40 8.96 -8.83
CA ALA A 167 -0.17 10.26 -8.20
C ALA A 167 1.34 10.51 -7.95
N ALA A 168 2.09 9.49 -7.53
CA ALA A 168 3.53 9.61 -7.31
C ALA A 168 4.30 9.83 -8.63
N ILE A 169 3.92 9.15 -9.71
CA ILE A 169 4.51 9.33 -11.05
C ILE A 169 4.26 10.76 -11.53
N MET A 170 3.00 11.23 -11.47
CA MET A 170 2.63 12.58 -11.90
C MET A 170 3.31 13.68 -11.07
N LYS A 171 3.54 13.41 -9.78
CA LYS A 171 4.23 14.33 -8.87
C LYS A 171 5.72 14.47 -9.16
N SER A 172 6.37 13.38 -9.50
CA SER A 172 7.83 13.28 -9.62
C SER A 172 8.23 12.64 -10.97
N PRO A 173 7.84 13.24 -12.10
CA PRO A 173 8.07 12.65 -13.43
C PRO A 173 9.55 12.40 -13.70
N ASP A 174 10.43 13.31 -13.25
CA ASP A 174 11.88 13.19 -13.48
C ASP A 174 12.49 11.94 -12.83
N LEU A 175 11.89 11.45 -11.72
CA LEU A 175 12.34 10.24 -11.03
C LEU A 175 12.09 8.98 -11.87
N PHE A 176 11.08 8.99 -12.71
CA PHE A 176 10.60 7.83 -13.46
C PHE A 176 10.82 7.97 -14.98
N GLN A 177 11.36 9.10 -15.44
CA GLN A 177 11.59 9.36 -16.85
C GLN A 177 12.55 8.34 -17.47
N GLY A 178 12.10 7.69 -18.53
CA GLY A 178 12.89 6.69 -19.26
C GLY A 178 12.96 5.32 -18.59
N LEU A 179 12.21 5.10 -17.50
CA LEU A 179 12.13 3.81 -16.81
C LEU A 179 10.85 3.05 -17.19
N ASN A 180 10.96 1.75 -17.37
CA ASN A 180 9.84 0.83 -17.41
C ASN A 180 9.28 0.69 -15.99
N THR A 181 8.13 1.33 -15.74
CA THR A 181 7.57 1.48 -14.39
C THR A 181 6.25 0.72 -14.28
N GLY A 182 6.13 -0.15 -13.27
CA GLY A 182 4.89 -0.85 -12.93
C GLY A 182 4.22 -0.27 -11.68
N THR A 183 2.89 -0.19 -11.68
CA THR A 183 2.09 0.10 -10.48
C THR A 183 0.83 -0.76 -10.42
N VAL A 184 0.26 -0.93 -9.23
CA VAL A 184 -0.97 -1.70 -9.02
C VAL A 184 -2.13 -0.74 -8.77
N ILE A 185 -3.19 -0.86 -9.55
CA ILE A 185 -4.49 -0.26 -9.23
C ILE A 185 -5.24 -1.28 -8.36
N CYS A 186 -5.05 -1.19 -7.05
CA CYS A 186 -5.44 -2.23 -6.11
C CYS A 186 -6.90 -2.18 -5.64
N GLY A 187 -7.71 -1.22 -6.11
CA GLY A 187 -9.12 -1.11 -5.75
C GLY A 187 -9.91 -0.12 -6.60
N GLY A 188 -11.21 -0.35 -6.69
CA GLY A 188 -12.15 0.48 -7.43
C GLY A 188 -13.45 0.78 -6.66
N ASN A 189 -13.50 0.50 -5.34
CA ASN A 189 -14.65 0.80 -4.49
C ASN A 189 -14.65 2.26 -4.07
N ILE A 190 -14.92 3.15 -5.02
CA ILE A 190 -14.97 4.59 -4.78
C ILE A 190 -16.38 5.04 -4.38
N ASP A 191 -16.50 5.80 -3.30
CA ASP A 191 -17.72 6.45 -2.90
C ASP A 191 -18.01 7.70 -3.76
N ALA A 192 -19.26 7.89 -4.16
CA ALA A 192 -19.70 9.14 -4.75
C ALA A 192 -19.72 10.23 -3.66
N ARG A 193 -18.69 11.05 -3.58
CA ARG A 193 -18.59 12.23 -2.70
C ARG A 193 -18.56 13.50 -3.50
#